data_d9acffbd3752691ff9171cae31b21995
#
_entry.id   d9acffbd3752691ff9171cae31b21995
#
_cell.length_a   1.000
_cell.length_b   1.000
_cell.length_c   1.000
_cell.angle_alpha   90.00
_cell.angle_beta   90.00
_cell.angle_gamma   90.00
#
_symmetry.space_group_name_H-M   'P 1'
#
loop_
_entity.id
_entity.type
_entity.pdbx_description
1 polymer ?
#
loop_
_entity_poly.entity_id
_entity_poly.type
_entity_poly.pdbx_seq_one_letter_code
_entity_poly.pdbx_strand_id
1 'polypeptide(L)'
;MPPRWEARLPCREALAGSRRRGTTGVRGGEVIASDRSPQPAAPEWLREQPPDELREPGLAESTGQFPMPLTSVGSRQARELHRRLARWRPAYWPLVLAYLLDLLCTGWFTPPYAGVLGWPLTVLWTWPVFATLTGIVGMRRTRKALRKSEARWSGRGPTRSEDFLIVVVSTIGRYDTYPGLERSVLSYIAYLPVYFPRLRIDIVIDEGCEATSPIARLTAGSELIRLVTVPGQYRTANGTRFKARASHYSHELRIREREDRDDVWVLHMDDDTGVGPDTALAMARFIEDQYQAGREAKHMAQGILTYPREYAMNRLTWLADSARPAEDVGRFSAWTGSGTPRAGVHGELLLVRASIEATIGWDFGPRSIVEDAQFALIFSARYKGRSGWFGGRSYGASPPSLRDFVRQRERWSWGLAALIFNRSLQLRNRLLLGYSVMSWVVGPIQNVGVVMLVAVLLADHSTAPVTIFVVPLWSLNMAYVIWMYWEGLRLNAGVSARGRRKWWEPWAVILLIPIFGLMEGFGGMRGFMKFARRVDNRFTVIPKPS
;
A
#
# COMPACT_ATOMS: atom_id res chain seq x y z
N MET A 1 21.41 29.81 -18.30
CA MET A 1 20.03 30.04 -18.78
C MET A 1 19.45 28.68 -19.15
N PRO A 2 18.46 28.14 -18.43
CA PRO A 2 17.74 26.95 -18.86
C PRO A 2 16.41 27.33 -19.54
N PRO A 3 15.91 26.56 -20.50
CA PRO A 3 14.72 26.90 -21.26
C PRO A 3 13.46 26.77 -20.40
N ARG A 4 12.59 27.74 -20.55
CA ARG A 4 11.23 27.78 -19.99
C ARG A 4 10.35 26.77 -20.74
N TRP A 5 9.73 25.85 -20.04
CA TRP A 5 8.59 25.05 -20.52
C TRP A 5 7.31 25.70 -20.03
N GLU A 6 6.65 26.43 -20.89
CA GLU A 6 5.28 26.84 -20.70
C GLU A 6 4.35 25.69 -21.07
N ALA A 7 3.78 25.03 -20.06
CA ALA A 7 2.68 24.09 -20.24
C ALA A 7 1.40 24.89 -20.52
N ARG A 8 0.95 24.91 -21.74
CA ARG A 8 -0.40 25.37 -22.11
C ARG A 8 -1.41 24.31 -21.64
N LEU A 9 -2.22 24.67 -20.69
CA LEU A 9 -3.46 23.96 -20.34
C LEU A 9 -4.54 24.37 -21.36
N PRO A 10 -5.32 23.43 -21.93
CA PRO A 10 -6.52 23.77 -22.68
C PRO A 10 -7.68 24.10 -21.74
N CYS A 11 -8.43 25.06 -22.20
CA CYS A 11 -9.49 25.85 -21.61
C CYS A 11 -10.62 25.11 -20.89
N ARG A 12 -11.10 25.77 -19.86
CA ARG A 12 -12.49 25.78 -19.40
C ARG A 12 -13.37 26.43 -20.46
N GLU A 13 -14.43 25.73 -20.86
CA GLU A 13 -15.71 26.28 -21.30
C GLU A 13 -16.75 25.21 -21.02
N ALA A 14 -17.65 25.51 -20.23
CA ALA A 14 -18.90 26.21 -20.22
C ALA A 14 -20.04 25.19 -20.04
N LEU A 15 -20.57 25.13 -18.83
CA LEU A 15 -21.91 24.68 -18.54
C LEU A 15 -22.66 25.87 -17.93
N ALA A 16 -23.37 26.60 -18.77
CA ALA A 16 -24.42 27.50 -18.36
C ALA A 16 -25.64 27.29 -19.26
N GLY A 17 -26.65 26.78 -18.68
CA GLY A 17 -28.09 27.05 -18.81
C GLY A 17 -28.71 27.19 -20.18
N SER A 18 -29.74 26.36 -20.42
CA SER A 18 -31.06 26.88 -20.75
C SER A 18 -32.13 25.79 -20.68
N ARG A 19 -33.08 26.02 -19.80
CA ARG A 19 -34.44 25.44 -19.87
C ARG A 19 -35.16 26.12 -21.01
N ARG A 20 -35.79 25.38 -21.93
CA ARG A 20 -37.12 25.70 -22.49
C ARG A 20 -37.83 24.46 -23.03
N ARG A 21 -39.11 24.41 -22.72
CA ARG A 21 -40.14 23.47 -23.20
C ARG A 21 -40.47 23.75 -24.67
N GLY A 22 -40.96 22.72 -25.40
CA GLY A 22 -41.67 22.93 -26.66
C GLY A 22 -41.81 21.63 -27.46
N THR A 23 -42.90 21.04 -27.32
CA THR A 23 -43.79 20.15 -28.12
C THR A 23 -43.51 19.93 -29.60
N THR A 24 -43.71 18.66 -30.01
CA THR A 24 -44.31 18.07 -31.23
C THR A 24 -43.63 18.24 -32.60
N GLY A 25 -43.48 17.10 -33.29
CA GLY A 25 -43.35 17.05 -34.74
C GLY A 25 -42.56 15.86 -35.29
N VAL A 26 -43.28 14.80 -35.65
CA VAL A 26 -42.77 13.67 -36.47
C VAL A 26 -42.54 14.15 -37.90
N ARG A 27 -41.38 13.83 -38.49
CA ARG A 27 -41.20 13.40 -39.93
C ARG A 27 -39.73 13.08 -40.26
N GLY A 28 -39.51 11.90 -40.72
CA GLY A 28 -38.83 11.41 -41.89
C GLY A 28 -37.39 11.82 -42.21
N GLY A 29 -36.51 10.83 -42.14
CA GLY A 29 -35.51 10.50 -43.13
C GLY A 29 -34.35 11.47 -43.38
N GLU A 30 -33.17 11.08 -42.95
CA GLU A 30 -31.97 11.06 -43.81
C GLU A 30 -30.77 10.63 -42.97
N VAL A 31 -30.10 9.57 -43.40
CA VAL A 31 -28.87 9.07 -42.79
C VAL A 31 -27.73 9.98 -43.25
N ILE A 32 -27.29 10.89 -42.37
CA ILE A 32 -26.02 11.63 -42.59
C ILE A 32 -24.90 10.75 -42.07
N ALA A 33 -24.05 10.30 -42.99
CA ALA A 33 -22.80 9.64 -42.71
C ALA A 33 -21.90 10.57 -41.89
N SER A 34 -21.61 10.17 -40.63
CA SER A 34 -20.64 10.87 -39.80
C SER A 34 -19.23 10.61 -40.34
N ASP A 35 -18.60 11.65 -40.75
CA ASP A 35 -17.19 11.76 -41.09
C ASP A 35 -16.34 11.29 -39.89
N ARG A 36 -15.87 10.05 -39.92
CA ARG A 36 -14.90 9.53 -38.95
C ARG A 36 -13.51 9.89 -39.48
N SER A 37 -12.90 10.92 -38.91
CA SER A 37 -11.47 11.14 -39.02
C SER A 37 -10.70 9.84 -38.72
N PRO A 38 -9.71 9.45 -39.54
CA PRO A 38 -8.96 8.22 -39.32
C PRO A 38 -8.22 8.27 -37.99
N GLN A 39 -8.48 7.28 -37.12
CA GLN A 39 -7.68 7.07 -35.92
C GLN A 39 -6.22 6.82 -36.34
N PRO A 40 -5.24 7.36 -35.61
CA PRO A 40 -3.84 7.07 -35.89
C PRO A 40 -3.59 5.57 -35.83
N ALA A 41 -2.92 5.05 -36.84
CA ALA A 41 -2.58 3.63 -36.94
C ALA A 41 -1.79 3.20 -35.69
N ALA A 42 -2.15 2.03 -35.15
CA ALA A 42 -1.44 1.47 -34.01
C ALA A 42 0.07 1.39 -34.31
N PRO A 43 0.92 1.75 -33.34
CA PRO A 43 2.37 1.69 -33.51
C PRO A 43 2.83 0.30 -33.97
N GLU A 44 3.84 0.26 -34.83
CA GLU A 44 4.31 -0.96 -35.53
C GLU A 44 4.68 -2.12 -34.59
N TRP A 45 5.18 -1.79 -33.39
CA TRP A 45 5.53 -2.76 -32.34
C TRP A 45 4.33 -3.53 -31.74
N LEU A 46 3.09 -3.13 -32.05
CA LEU A 46 1.87 -3.83 -31.65
C LEU A 46 1.41 -4.90 -32.63
N ARG A 47 2.03 -4.94 -33.83
CA ARG A 47 1.63 -5.88 -34.89
C ARG A 47 2.39 -7.19 -34.84
N GLU A 48 3.50 -7.23 -34.13
CA GLU A 48 4.30 -8.45 -33.94
C GLU A 48 3.87 -9.14 -32.64
N GLN A 49 2.83 -9.95 -32.68
CA GLN A 49 2.73 -11.06 -31.74
C GLN A 49 3.79 -12.09 -32.17
N PRO A 50 4.58 -12.64 -31.24
CA PRO A 50 5.49 -13.71 -31.59
C PRO A 50 4.69 -14.89 -32.16
N PRO A 51 5.21 -15.54 -33.19
CA PRO A 51 4.55 -16.69 -33.77
C PRO A 51 4.35 -17.81 -32.75
N ASP A 52 3.36 -18.67 -32.98
CA ASP A 52 2.94 -19.82 -32.16
C ASP A 52 4.04 -20.87 -31.83
N GLU A 53 5.30 -20.59 -32.07
CA GLU A 53 6.45 -21.50 -31.94
C GLU A 53 6.92 -21.78 -30.49
N LEU A 54 6.30 -21.23 -29.45
CA LEU A 54 6.65 -21.56 -28.06
C LEU A 54 5.86 -22.76 -27.48
N ARG A 55 5.24 -23.57 -28.33
CA ARG A 55 4.76 -24.90 -27.95
C ARG A 55 5.87 -25.92 -28.17
N GLU A 56 6.84 -26.02 -27.26
CA GLU A 56 7.67 -27.20 -27.20
C GLU A 56 6.83 -28.40 -26.73
N PRO A 57 6.69 -29.45 -27.55
CA PRO A 57 6.06 -30.70 -27.14
C PRO A 57 7.05 -31.48 -26.27
N GLY A 58 6.80 -31.61 -24.99
CA GLY A 58 7.53 -32.58 -24.16
C GLY A 58 8.01 -32.12 -22.79
N LEU A 59 7.34 -31.19 -22.13
CA LEU A 59 7.63 -30.94 -20.72
C LEU A 59 6.73 -31.79 -19.83
N ALA A 60 7.40 -32.69 -19.08
CA ALA A 60 6.79 -33.57 -18.11
C ALA A 60 5.80 -32.84 -17.18
N GLU A 61 4.68 -33.50 -16.94
CA GLU A 61 3.63 -33.12 -16.02
C GLU A 61 4.21 -32.66 -14.68
N SER A 62 4.20 -31.36 -14.44
CA SER A 62 4.32 -30.86 -13.08
C SER A 62 2.97 -31.15 -12.41
N THR A 63 2.94 -32.12 -11.52
CA THR A 63 1.79 -32.46 -10.67
C THR A 63 1.51 -31.39 -9.60
N GLY A 64 1.65 -30.12 -9.94
CA GLY A 64 1.19 -29.02 -9.13
C GLY A 64 -0.33 -28.94 -9.18
N GLN A 65 -1.01 -29.58 -8.24
CA GLN A 65 -2.45 -29.40 -8.08
C GLN A 65 -2.73 -27.94 -7.78
N PHE A 66 -3.33 -27.24 -8.74
CA PHE A 66 -3.90 -25.92 -8.48
C PHE A 66 -4.95 -26.03 -7.38
N PRO A 67 -4.95 -25.11 -6.39
CA PRO A 67 -5.94 -25.17 -5.33
C PRO A 67 -7.35 -25.04 -5.92
N MET A 68 -8.21 -25.97 -5.54
CA MET A 68 -9.62 -25.92 -5.93
C MET A 68 -10.27 -24.65 -5.40
N PRO A 69 -11.17 -23.99 -6.16
CA PRO A 69 -11.93 -22.86 -5.67
C PRO A 69 -12.62 -23.18 -4.35
N LEU A 70 -12.75 -22.18 -3.46
CA LEU A 70 -13.38 -22.34 -2.17
C LEU A 70 -14.77 -22.97 -2.28
N THR A 71 -14.97 -24.06 -1.55
CA THR A 71 -16.28 -24.65 -1.33
C THR A 71 -17.12 -23.80 -0.35
N SER A 72 -18.36 -24.22 -0.10
CA SER A 72 -19.21 -23.60 0.94
C SER A 72 -18.55 -23.53 2.33
N VAL A 73 -17.65 -24.46 2.63
CA VAL A 73 -16.85 -24.49 3.87
C VAL A 73 -15.88 -23.30 3.89
N GLY A 74 -15.19 -23.01 2.78
CA GLY A 74 -14.31 -21.86 2.68
C GLY A 74 -15.05 -20.51 2.82
N SER A 75 -16.27 -20.42 2.34
CA SER A 75 -17.12 -19.22 2.54
C SER A 75 -17.49 -19.02 4.00
N ARG A 76 -17.68 -20.09 4.79
CA ARG A 76 -17.87 -20.00 6.25
C ARG A 76 -16.61 -19.51 6.95
N GLN A 77 -15.46 -20.05 6.58
CA GLN A 77 -14.16 -19.62 7.10
C GLN A 77 -13.90 -18.13 6.82
N ALA A 78 -14.15 -17.67 5.60
CA ALA A 78 -14.03 -16.26 5.22
C ALA A 78 -14.88 -15.35 6.11
N ARG A 79 -16.14 -15.71 6.31
CA ARG A 79 -17.06 -14.94 7.19
C ARG A 79 -16.59 -14.93 8.63
N GLU A 80 -16.09 -16.05 9.13
CA GLU A 80 -15.59 -16.11 10.51
C GLU A 80 -14.33 -15.26 10.69
N LEU A 81 -13.36 -15.34 9.78
CA LEU A 81 -12.16 -14.50 9.82
C LEU A 81 -12.51 -13.02 9.73
N HIS A 82 -13.44 -12.66 8.85
CA HIS A 82 -13.91 -11.27 8.73
C HIS A 82 -14.63 -10.80 10.00
N ARG A 83 -15.49 -11.64 10.60
CA ARG A 83 -16.14 -11.35 11.88
C ARG A 83 -15.14 -11.17 13.02
N ARG A 84 -14.10 -12.01 13.08
CA ARG A 84 -13.02 -11.86 14.07
C ARG A 84 -12.33 -10.52 13.95
N LEU A 85 -12.02 -10.09 12.73
CA LEU A 85 -11.47 -8.77 12.49
C LEU A 85 -12.47 -7.65 12.85
N ALA A 86 -13.76 -7.80 12.50
CA ALA A 86 -14.79 -6.81 12.87
C ALA A 86 -15.00 -6.72 14.39
N ARG A 87 -14.74 -7.82 15.13
CA ARG A 87 -14.74 -7.84 16.60
C ARG A 87 -13.43 -7.32 17.20
N TRP A 88 -12.40 -7.09 16.39
CA TRP A 88 -11.14 -6.54 16.89
C TRP A 88 -11.39 -5.23 17.64
N ARG A 89 -10.79 -5.13 18.82
CA ARG A 89 -10.82 -3.93 19.66
C ARG A 89 -9.39 -3.60 20.01
N PRO A 90 -8.90 -2.42 19.64
CA PRO A 90 -7.61 -1.95 20.14
C PRO A 90 -7.63 -2.01 21.66
N ALA A 91 -6.63 -2.64 22.24
CA ALA A 91 -6.49 -2.71 23.69
C ALA A 91 -5.83 -1.40 24.17
N TYR A 92 -6.60 -0.47 24.70
CA TYR A 92 -6.07 0.82 25.15
C TYR A 92 -5.32 0.73 26.48
N TRP A 93 -5.52 -0.33 27.28
CA TRP A 93 -4.81 -0.47 28.55
C TRP A 93 -3.28 -0.54 28.41
N PRO A 94 -2.67 -1.20 27.38
CA PRO A 94 -1.23 -1.17 27.21
C PRO A 94 -0.71 0.24 26.85
N LEU A 95 -1.51 1.00 26.07
CA LEU A 95 -1.18 2.40 25.77
C LEU A 95 -1.17 3.25 27.04
N VAL A 96 -2.23 3.13 27.85
CA VAL A 96 -2.34 3.90 29.10
C VAL A 96 -1.25 3.48 30.10
N LEU A 97 -1.03 2.17 30.26
CA LEU A 97 0.02 1.68 31.16
C LEU A 97 1.41 2.13 30.71
N ALA A 98 1.73 1.98 29.42
CA ALA A 98 3.01 2.44 28.88
C ALA A 98 3.18 3.95 29.05
N TYR A 99 2.11 4.73 28.81
CA TYR A 99 2.13 6.17 29.00
C TYR A 99 2.41 6.56 30.46
N LEU A 100 1.71 5.93 31.41
CA LEU A 100 1.90 6.24 32.84
C LEU A 100 3.28 5.82 33.32
N LEU A 101 3.77 4.65 32.93
CA LEU A 101 5.10 4.17 33.29
C LEU A 101 6.18 5.08 32.69
N ASP A 102 6.06 5.44 31.44
CA ASP A 102 7.00 6.29 30.74
C ASP A 102 6.98 7.72 31.32
N LEU A 103 5.77 8.24 31.61
CA LEU A 103 5.62 9.54 32.28
C LEU A 103 6.24 9.55 33.67
N LEU A 104 6.05 8.48 34.45
CA LEU A 104 6.66 8.33 35.78
C LEU A 104 8.17 8.26 35.67
N CYS A 105 8.71 7.42 34.79
CA CYS A 105 10.15 7.31 34.59
C CYS A 105 10.75 8.63 34.10
N THR A 106 10.15 9.27 33.11
CA THR A 106 10.65 10.53 32.54
C THR A 106 10.48 11.70 33.51
N GLY A 107 9.39 11.73 34.28
CA GLY A 107 9.17 12.75 35.34
C GLY A 107 10.15 12.62 36.48
N TRP A 108 10.58 11.38 36.80
CA TRP A 108 11.59 11.12 37.82
C TRP A 108 13.02 11.44 37.35
N PHE A 109 13.26 11.24 36.03
CA PHE A 109 14.56 11.37 35.39
C PHE A 109 14.50 12.48 34.33
N THR A 110 14.48 13.72 34.72
CA THR A 110 14.54 14.88 33.83
C THR A 110 15.93 14.97 33.19
N PRO A 111 16.07 14.77 31.86
CA PRO A 111 17.38 14.88 31.25
C PRO A 111 17.90 16.30 31.31
N PRO A 112 19.20 16.50 31.60
CA PRO A 112 19.84 17.81 31.69
C PRO A 112 20.09 18.41 30.30
N TYR A 113 19.05 18.73 29.56
CA TYR A 113 19.15 19.40 28.25
C TYR A 113 19.04 20.92 28.37
N ALA A 114 19.73 21.48 29.33
CA ALA A 114 19.76 22.93 29.56
C ALA A 114 20.76 23.67 28.65
N GLY A 115 21.28 23.03 27.60
CA GLY A 115 22.20 23.65 26.66
C GLY A 115 21.54 24.11 25.36
N VAL A 116 22.34 24.70 24.48
CA VAL A 116 21.94 25.14 23.10
C VAL A 116 21.24 24.03 22.30
N LEU A 117 21.56 22.77 22.59
CA LEU A 117 20.94 21.59 21.95
C LEU A 117 19.60 21.17 22.56
N GLY A 118 19.23 21.71 23.73
CA GLY A 118 17.99 21.34 24.45
C GLY A 118 16.73 21.58 23.61
N TRP A 119 16.60 22.75 23.02
CA TRP A 119 15.45 23.10 22.18
C TRP A 119 15.32 22.27 20.90
N PRO A 120 16.37 22.10 20.07
CA PRO A 120 16.27 21.21 18.89
C PRO A 120 15.88 19.78 19.25
N LEU A 121 16.46 19.20 20.29
CA LEU A 121 16.12 17.85 20.75
C LEU A 121 14.69 17.76 21.26
N THR A 122 14.21 18.76 21.99
CA THR A 122 12.82 18.87 22.44
C THR A 122 11.85 18.86 21.25
N VAL A 123 12.11 19.67 20.22
CA VAL A 123 11.29 19.69 19.00
C VAL A 123 11.31 18.32 18.31
N LEU A 124 12.47 17.69 18.18
CA LEU A 124 12.59 16.37 17.56
C LEU A 124 11.80 15.29 18.33
N TRP A 125 11.81 15.31 19.64
CA TRP A 125 11.08 14.34 20.46
C TRP A 125 9.58 14.54 20.47
N THR A 126 9.11 15.76 20.35
CA THR A 126 7.68 16.06 20.26
C THR A 126 7.15 15.97 18.83
N TRP A 127 8.05 15.94 17.83
CA TRP A 127 7.70 15.92 16.40
C TRP A 127 6.63 14.88 16.02
N PRO A 128 6.70 13.60 16.48
CA PRO A 128 5.74 12.59 16.06
C PRO A 128 4.32 12.75 16.62
N VAL A 129 4.07 13.69 17.54
CA VAL A 129 2.79 13.80 18.26
C VAL A 129 1.56 13.86 17.34
N PHE A 130 1.65 14.56 16.22
CA PHE A 130 0.56 14.63 15.25
C PHE A 130 0.29 13.27 14.60
N ALA A 131 1.34 12.50 14.25
CA ALA A 131 1.21 11.14 13.73
C ALA A 131 0.61 10.21 14.79
N THR A 132 1.05 10.33 16.04
CA THR A 132 0.53 9.60 17.20
C THR A 132 -0.98 9.81 17.37
N LEU A 133 -1.41 11.06 17.47
CA LEU A 133 -2.83 11.41 17.63
C LEU A 133 -3.66 10.93 16.43
N THR A 134 -3.14 11.12 15.21
CA THR A 134 -3.79 10.64 13.99
C THR A 134 -3.93 9.12 14.01
N GLY A 135 -2.90 8.39 14.47
CA GLY A 135 -2.93 6.94 14.60
C GLY A 135 -3.96 6.45 15.61
N ILE A 136 -4.02 7.05 16.81
CA ILE A 136 -5.02 6.70 17.84
C ILE A 136 -6.45 6.94 17.32
N VAL A 137 -6.69 8.10 16.70
CA VAL A 137 -8.00 8.43 16.12
C VAL A 137 -8.34 7.48 14.97
N GLY A 138 -7.35 7.15 14.12
CA GLY A 138 -7.48 6.22 13.02
C GLY A 138 -7.94 4.85 13.50
N MET A 139 -7.29 4.27 14.48
CA MET A 139 -7.69 2.96 15.03
C MET A 139 -9.13 2.95 15.58
N ARG A 140 -9.56 4.05 16.24
CA ARG A 140 -10.98 4.18 16.67
C ARG A 140 -11.93 4.18 15.48
N ARG A 141 -11.60 4.96 14.43
CA ARG A 141 -12.42 5.08 13.21
C ARG A 141 -12.49 3.76 12.46
N THR A 142 -11.34 3.10 12.29
CA THR A 142 -11.24 1.79 11.63
C THR A 142 -12.09 0.74 12.34
N ARG A 143 -11.98 0.65 13.66
CA ARG A 143 -12.84 -0.24 14.44
C ARG A 143 -14.33 0.05 14.22
N LYS A 144 -14.73 1.33 14.25
CA LYS A 144 -16.12 1.72 14.00
C LYS A 144 -16.58 1.33 12.59
N ALA A 145 -15.71 1.54 11.59
CA ALA A 145 -16.00 1.19 10.20
C ALA A 145 -16.16 -0.32 10.00
N LEU A 146 -15.26 -1.13 10.57
CA LEU A 146 -15.36 -2.60 10.55
C LEU A 146 -16.66 -3.10 11.15
N ARG A 147 -17.04 -2.58 12.31
CA ARG A 147 -18.30 -2.95 12.97
C ARG A 147 -19.53 -2.55 12.16
N LYS A 148 -19.51 -1.35 11.58
CA LYS A 148 -20.61 -0.86 10.73
C LYS A 148 -20.74 -1.73 9.47
N SER A 149 -19.63 -2.11 8.85
CA SER A 149 -19.62 -3.00 7.68
C SER A 149 -20.18 -4.37 8.06
N GLU A 150 -19.69 -4.99 9.15
CA GLU A 150 -20.20 -6.30 9.58
C GLU A 150 -21.70 -6.27 9.93
N ALA A 151 -22.16 -5.24 10.63
CA ALA A 151 -23.57 -5.09 10.96
C ALA A 151 -24.45 -4.94 9.70
N ARG A 152 -23.98 -4.23 8.68
CA ARG A 152 -24.69 -4.06 7.39
C ARG A 152 -24.82 -5.40 6.65
N TRP A 153 -23.80 -6.24 6.69
CA TRP A 153 -23.75 -7.51 5.99
C TRP A 153 -24.20 -8.72 6.82
N SER A 154 -24.48 -8.50 8.11
CA SER A 154 -25.04 -9.54 8.99
C SER A 154 -26.44 -9.94 8.52
N GLY A 155 -26.65 -11.22 8.32
CA GLY A 155 -27.94 -11.77 7.85
C GLY A 155 -28.18 -11.69 6.33
N ARG A 156 -27.29 -11.04 5.56
CA ARG A 156 -27.34 -11.07 4.09
C ARG A 156 -26.69 -12.34 3.56
N GLY A 157 -27.15 -12.82 2.41
CA GLY A 157 -26.60 -13.97 1.70
C GLY A 157 -25.12 -13.79 1.33
N PRO A 158 -24.52 -14.77 0.65
CA PRO A 158 -23.15 -14.65 0.16
C PRO A 158 -23.04 -13.44 -0.77
N THR A 159 -22.08 -12.56 -0.49
CA THR A 159 -21.80 -11.39 -1.33
C THR A 159 -20.98 -11.85 -2.52
N ARG A 160 -21.47 -11.65 -3.72
CA ARG A 160 -20.72 -11.76 -4.97
C ARG A 160 -20.76 -10.39 -5.62
N SER A 161 -19.68 -9.99 -6.24
CA SER A 161 -19.64 -8.79 -7.07
C SER A 161 -19.65 -9.21 -8.53
N GLU A 162 -20.56 -8.65 -9.31
CA GLU A 162 -20.62 -8.89 -10.78
C GLU A 162 -19.64 -8.00 -11.54
N ASP A 163 -18.96 -7.09 -10.86
CA ASP A 163 -17.90 -6.29 -11.45
C ASP A 163 -16.71 -7.16 -11.87
N PHE A 164 -16.03 -6.73 -12.90
CA PHE A 164 -14.82 -7.40 -13.36
C PHE A 164 -13.64 -7.00 -12.48
N LEU A 165 -13.03 -7.98 -11.81
CA LEU A 165 -11.82 -7.78 -11.03
C LEU A 165 -10.59 -8.19 -11.85
N ILE A 166 -9.66 -7.27 -12.03
CA ILE A 166 -8.35 -7.54 -12.63
C ILE A 166 -7.29 -7.40 -11.54
N VAL A 167 -6.59 -8.49 -11.23
CA VAL A 167 -5.43 -8.46 -10.32
C VAL A 167 -4.19 -8.21 -11.14
N VAL A 168 -3.43 -7.16 -10.84
CA VAL A 168 -2.18 -6.81 -11.52
C VAL A 168 -1.02 -7.08 -10.60
N VAL A 169 -0.14 -8.00 -11.00
CA VAL A 169 1.07 -8.38 -10.27
C VAL A 169 2.28 -8.10 -11.14
N SER A 170 2.98 -7.00 -10.86
CA SER A 170 4.21 -6.67 -11.57
C SER A 170 5.41 -7.31 -10.84
N THR A 171 6.16 -8.14 -11.55
CA THR A 171 7.36 -8.79 -11.01
C THR A 171 8.57 -8.56 -11.92
N ILE A 172 9.75 -8.58 -11.33
CA ILE A 172 11.00 -8.53 -12.08
C ILE A 172 11.32 -9.89 -12.74
N GLY A 173 10.63 -10.96 -12.34
CA GLY A 173 10.79 -12.29 -12.92
C GLY A 173 12.15 -12.94 -12.68
N ARG A 174 12.69 -12.88 -11.46
CA ARG A 174 13.90 -13.59 -11.05
C ARG A 174 13.55 -14.94 -10.43
N TYR A 175 14.48 -15.90 -10.53
CA TYR A 175 14.28 -17.21 -9.90
C TYR A 175 14.12 -17.13 -8.38
N ASP A 176 14.83 -16.23 -7.71
CA ASP A 176 14.76 -16.05 -6.25
C ASP A 176 13.49 -15.32 -5.77
N THR A 177 12.70 -14.72 -6.68
CA THR A 177 11.40 -14.11 -6.37
C THR A 177 10.22 -14.97 -6.80
N TYR A 178 10.43 -15.94 -7.69
CA TYR A 178 9.38 -16.79 -8.26
C TYR A 178 8.56 -17.55 -7.19
N PRO A 179 9.15 -18.16 -6.14
CA PRO A 179 8.34 -18.88 -5.14
C PRO A 179 7.33 -17.98 -4.42
N GLY A 180 7.70 -16.71 -4.16
CA GLY A 180 6.78 -15.72 -3.61
C GLY A 180 5.63 -15.39 -4.56
N LEU A 181 5.94 -15.20 -5.85
CA LEU A 181 4.96 -14.96 -6.90
C LEU A 181 3.98 -16.14 -7.03
N GLU A 182 4.50 -17.34 -7.14
CA GLU A 182 3.68 -18.56 -7.26
C GLU A 182 2.70 -18.69 -6.10
N ARG A 183 3.19 -18.61 -4.87
CA ARG A 183 2.36 -18.64 -3.66
C ARG A 183 1.26 -17.57 -3.69
N SER A 184 1.61 -16.34 -4.11
CA SER A 184 0.67 -15.23 -4.17
C SER A 184 -0.42 -15.47 -5.21
N VAL A 185 -0.05 -15.87 -6.43
CA VAL A 185 -0.97 -16.18 -7.52
C VAL A 185 -1.90 -17.36 -7.16
N LEU A 186 -1.36 -18.42 -6.56
CA LEU A 186 -2.16 -19.55 -6.09
C LEU A 186 -3.20 -19.11 -5.05
N SER A 187 -2.89 -18.14 -4.20
CA SER A 187 -3.86 -17.59 -3.26
C SER A 187 -5.00 -16.81 -3.97
N TYR A 188 -4.70 -16.11 -5.07
CA TYR A 188 -5.73 -15.42 -5.85
C TYR A 188 -6.69 -16.41 -6.50
N ILE A 189 -6.16 -17.46 -7.12
CA ILE A 189 -6.97 -18.54 -7.72
C ILE A 189 -7.83 -19.23 -6.67
N ALA A 190 -7.29 -19.46 -5.47
CA ALA A 190 -8.00 -20.15 -4.41
C ALA A 190 -9.18 -19.35 -3.83
N TYR A 191 -9.03 -18.02 -3.70
CA TYR A 191 -9.96 -17.24 -2.88
C TYR A 191 -10.81 -16.23 -3.62
N LEU A 192 -10.36 -15.68 -4.75
CA LEU A 192 -11.08 -14.61 -5.45
C LEU A 192 -12.29 -15.11 -6.26
N PRO A 193 -12.25 -16.25 -6.99
CA PRO A 193 -13.33 -16.66 -7.91
C PRO A 193 -14.69 -16.85 -7.22
N VAL A 194 -14.69 -17.17 -5.93
CA VAL A 194 -15.95 -17.35 -5.14
C VAL A 194 -16.75 -16.05 -5.08
N TYR A 195 -16.06 -14.92 -5.04
CA TYR A 195 -16.64 -13.59 -4.83
C TYR A 195 -16.64 -12.74 -6.09
N PHE A 196 -15.81 -13.09 -7.08
CA PHE A 196 -15.66 -12.40 -8.36
C PHE A 196 -15.76 -13.41 -9.51
N PRO A 197 -16.96 -13.67 -10.04
CA PRO A 197 -17.13 -14.57 -11.19
C PRO A 197 -16.37 -14.09 -12.43
N ARG A 198 -16.24 -12.77 -12.58
CA ARG A 198 -15.45 -12.12 -13.62
C ARG A 198 -14.11 -11.71 -13.02
N LEU A 199 -13.10 -12.58 -13.19
CA LEU A 199 -11.77 -12.42 -12.62
C LEU A 199 -10.71 -12.66 -13.70
N ARG A 200 -9.66 -11.83 -13.70
CA ARG A 200 -8.42 -12.08 -14.42
C ARG A 200 -7.22 -11.68 -13.55
N ILE A 201 -6.13 -12.44 -13.69
CA ILE A 201 -4.87 -12.20 -12.98
C ILE A 201 -3.81 -11.90 -14.04
N ASP A 202 -3.39 -10.65 -14.16
CA ASP A 202 -2.36 -10.20 -15.08
C ASP A 202 -0.99 -10.25 -14.38
N ILE A 203 -0.16 -11.24 -14.74
CA ILE A 203 1.25 -11.29 -14.31
C ILE A 203 2.05 -10.47 -15.32
N VAL A 204 2.65 -9.36 -14.86
CA VAL A 204 3.37 -8.41 -15.71
C VAL A 204 4.87 -8.59 -15.51
N ILE A 205 5.58 -8.98 -16.58
CA ILE A 205 7.02 -9.21 -16.59
C ILE A 205 7.71 -8.35 -17.65
N ASP A 206 9.00 -8.12 -17.49
CA ASP A 206 9.83 -7.57 -18.56
C ASP A 206 10.26 -8.68 -19.52
N GLU A 207 10.33 -8.37 -20.82
CA GLU A 207 10.87 -9.26 -21.84
C GLU A 207 12.28 -9.73 -21.47
N GLY A 208 12.53 -11.05 -21.61
CA GLY A 208 13.82 -11.66 -21.30
C GLY A 208 14.13 -11.81 -19.81
N CYS A 209 13.12 -11.76 -18.92
CA CYS A 209 13.34 -11.99 -17.51
C CYS A 209 13.79 -13.45 -17.23
N GLU A 210 14.56 -13.65 -16.13
CA GLU A 210 15.19 -14.93 -15.80
C GLU A 210 14.17 -16.07 -15.63
N ALA A 211 13.06 -15.81 -14.96
CA ALA A 211 12.04 -16.81 -14.60
C ALA A 211 10.88 -16.90 -15.62
N THR A 212 11.11 -16.53 -16.89
CA THR A 212 10.06 -16.57 -17.93
C THR A 212 9.43 -17.96 -18.03
N SER A 213 10.24 -19.03 -18.09
CA SER A 213 9.73 -20.41 -18.24
C SER A 213 8.85 -20.87 -17.07
N PRO A 214 9.25 -20.75 -15.79
CA PRO A 214 8.35 -21.12 -14.68
C PRO A 214 7.10 -20.24 -14.62
N ILE A 215 7.19 -18.94 -14.93
CA ILE A 215 6.03 -18.04 -14.95
C ILE A 215 5.06 -18.45 -16.09
N ALA A 216 5.56 -18.79 -17.28
CA ALA A 216 4.74 -19.28 -18.40
C ALA A 216 4.02 -20.59 -18.02
N ARG A 217 4.69 -21.53 -17.33
CA ARG A 217 4.03 -22.74 -16.82
C ARG A 217 2.94 -22.43 -15.81
N LEU A 218 3.19 -21.51 -14.88
CA LEU A 218 2.17 -21.06 -13.91
C LEU A 218 0.96 -20.47 -14.64
N THR A 219 1.19 -19.68 -15.68
CA THR A 219 0.14 -19.07 -16.50
C THR A 219 -0.68 -20.15 -17.24
N ALA A 220 -0.02 -21.12 -17.85
CA ALA A 220 -0.68 -22.20 -18.58
C ALA A 220 -1.54 -23.10 -17.67
N GLY A 221 -1.29 -23.09 -16.37
CA GLY A 221 -2.04 -23.89 -15.39
C GLY A 221 -3.44 -23.36 -15.06
N SER A 222 -3.82 -22.17 -15.49
CA SER A 222 -5.14 -21.60 -15.18
C SER A 222 -5.57 -20.56 -16.21
N GLU A 223 -6.80 -20.70 -16.74
CA GLU A 223 -7.42 -19.72 -17.63
C GLU A 223 -7.64 -18.34 -17.00
N LEU A 224 -7.58 -18.26 -15.69
CA LEU A 224 -7.70 -16.99 -14.97
C LEU A 224 -6.44 -16.13 -15.06
N ILE A 225 -5.30 -16.71 -15.47
CA ILE A 225 -4.01 -16.02 -15.51
C ILE A 225 -3.69 -15.59 -16.94
N ARG A 226 -3.28 -14.34 -17.08
CA ARG A 226 -2.72 -13.80 -18.31
C ARG A 226 -1.30 -13.35 -18.06
N LEU A 227 -0.37 -13.79 -18.91
CA LEU A 227 0.99 -13.27 -18.94
C LEU A 227 1.04 -12.00 -19.79
N VAL A 228 1.51 -10.92 -19.21
CA VAL A 228 1.71 -9.63 -19.89
C VAL A 228 3.21 -9.35 -19.95
N THR A 229 3.79 -9.45 -21.13
CA THR A 229 5.22 -9.18 -21.34
C THR A 229 5.41 -7.75 -21.82
N VAL A 230 6.18 -6.97 -21.08
CA VAL A 230 6.55 -5.59 -21.42
C VAL A 230 7.74 -5.64 -22.37
N PRO A 231 7.60 -5.16 -23.65
CA PRO A 231 8.69 -5.21 -24.61
C PRO A 231 9.93 -4.44 -24.13
N GLY A 232 11.12 -4.96 -24.41
CA GLY A 232 12.38 -4.36 -24.01
C GLY A 232 12.59 -2.93 -24.50
N GLN A 233 12.06 -2.63 -25.70
CA GLN A 233 12.09 -1.30 -26.33
C GLN A 233 10.99 -0.36 -25.82
N TYR A 234 9.99 -0.84 -25.06
CA TYR A 234 8.91 0.00 -24.55
C TYR A 234 9.47 1.14 -23.68
N ARG A 235 9.07 2.35 -23.99
CA ARG A 235 9.40 3.55 -23.22
C ARG A 235 8.14 4.36 -22.99
N THR A 236 7.98 4.87 -21.77
CA THR A 236 6.92 5.82 -21.47
C THR A 236 7.31 7.24 -21.90
N ALA A 237 6.34 8.10 -22.15
CA ALA A 237 6.58 9.47 -22.59
C ALA A 237 7.45 10.27 -21.61
N ASN A 238 7.26 10.05 -20.30
CA ASN A 238 8.02 10.73 -19.24
C ASN A 238 9.26 9.93 -18.77
N GLY A 239 9.59 8.81 -19.40
CA GLY A 239 10.75 7.99 -19.07
C GLY A 239 10.62 7.22 -17.73
N THR A 240 9.41 6.85 -17.37
CA THR A 240 9.12 6.04 -16.16
C THR A 240 9.83 4.68 -16.22
N ARG A 241 10.30 4.20 -15.06
CA ARG A 241 11.12 2.99 -14.93
C ARG A 241 10.50 2.02 -13.92
N PHE A 242 11.06 0.82 -13.83
CA PHE A 242 10.74 -0.21 -12.83
C PHE A 242 9.26 -0.62 -12.81
N LYS A 243 8.72 -0.90 -11.63
CA LYS A 243 7.33 -1.32 -11.43
C LYS A 243 6.32 -0.35 -12.05
N ALA A 244 6.56 0.97 -11.95
CA ALA A 244 5.69 1.97 -12.57
C ALA A 244 5.64 1.86 -14.10
N ARG A 245 6.75 1.46 -14.78
CA ARG A 245 6.78 1.19 -16.22
C ARG A 245 5.92 -0.02 -16.57
N ALA A 246 6.03 -1.10 -15.80
CA ALA A 246 5.21 -2.29 -15.97
C ALA A 246 3.72 -2.00 -15.72
N SER A 247 3.40 -1.26 -14.66
CA SER A 247 2.05 -0.80 -14.37
C SER A 247 1.49 0.08 -15.48
N HIS A 248 2.31 0.97 -16.06
CA HIS A 248 1.91 1.81 -17.19
C HIS A 248 1.59 0.97 -18.42
N TYR A 249 2.45 0.02 -18.79
CA TYR A 249 2.20 -0.85 -19.94
C TYR A 249 0.90 -1.66 -19.79
N SER A 250 0.72 -2.29 -18.64
CA SER A 250 -0.49 -3.04 -18.32
C SER A 250 -1.75 -2.14 -18.32
N HIS A 251 -1.62 -0.90 -17.85
CA HIS A 251 -2.68 0.10 -17.88
C HIS A 251 -3.06 0.49 -19.32
N GLU A 252 -2.08 0.82 -20.17
CA GLU A 252 -2.31 1.12 -21.57
C GLU A 252 -2.96 -0.05 -22.34
N LEU A 253 -2.58 -1.28 -21.98
CA LEU A 253 -3.19 -2.47 -22.56
C LEU A 253 -4.69 -2.55 -22.21
N ARG A 254 -5.06 -2.31 -20.95
CA ARG A 254 -6.47 -2.28 -20.52
C ARG A 254 -7.28 -1.19 -21.22
N ILE A 255 -6.70 0.00 -21.43
CA ILE A 255 -7.38 1.06 -22.21
C ILE A 255 -7.67 0.59 -23.63
N ARG A 256 -6.71 -0.06 -24.30
CA ARG A 256 -6.91 -0.59 -25.65
C ARG A 256 -7.97 -1.68 -25.71
N GLU A 257 -8.07 -2.49 -24.67
CA GLU A 257 -9.07 -3.54 -24.50
C GLU A 257 -10.43 -2.98 -24.06
N ARG A 258 -10.55 -1.66 -23.86
CA ARG A 258 -11.75 -0.97 -23.38
C ARG A 258 -12.21 -1.46 -22.01
N GLU A 259 -11.25 -1.75 -21.15
CA GLU A 259 -11.46 -2.17 -19.76
C GLU A 259 -11.34 -1.00 -18.76
N ASP A 260 -11.20 0.22 -19.24
CA ASP A 260 -11.18 1.47 -18.47
C ASP A 260 -12.60 1.94 -18.08
N ARG A 261 -13.44 0.99 -17.64
CA ARG A 261 -14.86 1.22 -17.33
C ARG A 261 -15.11 1.28 -15.83
N ASP A 262 -16.30 1.79 -15.46
CA ASP A 262 -16.72 1.91 -14.05
C ASP A 262 -17.08 0.56 -13.39
N ASP A 263 -17.42 -0.47 -14.18
CA ASP A 263 -17.68 -1.84 -13.71
C ASP A 263 -16.42 -2.72 -13.66
N VAL A 264 -15.24 -2.11 -13.84
CA VAL A 264 -13.93 -2.79 -13.75
C VAL A 264 -13.16 -2.24 -12.57
N TRP A 265 -12.68 -3.14 -11.73
CA TRP A 265 -11.78 -2.83 -10.62
C TRP A 265 -10.41 -3.45 -10.84
N VAL A 266 -9.37 -2.69 -10.56
CA VAL A 266 -7.99 -3.14 -10.64
C VAL A 266 -7.44 -3.26 -9.22
N LEU A 267 -6.94 -4.45 -8.89
CA LEU A 267 -6.26 -4.73 -7.63
C LEU A 267 -4.75 -4.82 -7.91
N HIS A 268 -4.00 -3.81 -7.50
CA HIS A 268 -2.54 -3.85 -7.56
C HIS A 268 -1.98 -4.63 -6.39
N MET A 269 -1.06 -5.55 -6.70
CA MET A 269 -0.41 -6.43 -5.72
C MET A 269 1.10 -6.46 -5.94
N ASP A 270 1.85 -6.66 -4.87
CA ASP A 270 3.26 -7.01 -4.95
C ASP A 270 3.42 -8.51 -5.21
N ASP A 271 4.54 -8.92 -5.80
CA ASP A 271 4.77 -10.29 -6.24
C ASP A 271 4.94 -11.31 -5.09
N ASP A 272 5.10 -10.86 -3.85
CA ASP A 272 5.22 -11.70 -2.66
C ASP A 272 4.00 -11.65 -1.73
N THR A 273 2.94 -11.00 -2.16
CA THR A 273 1.78 -10.70 -1.32
C THR A 273 0.53 -11.39 -1.83
N GLY A 274 0.05 -12.36 -1.08
CA GLY A 274 -1.20 -13.07 -1.36
C GLY A 274 -2.42 -12.43 -0.71
N VAL A 275 -3.58 -13.05 -0.96
CA VAL A 275 -4.85 -12.74 -0.30
C VAL A 275 -5.34 -13.92 0.52
N GLY A 276 -6.16 -13.63 1.52
CA GLY A 276 -6.89 -14.66 2.25
C GLY A 276 -8.38 -14.67 1.91
N PRO A 277 -9.10 -15.66 2.42
CA PRO A 277 -10.55 -15.78 2.17
C PRO A 277 -11.33 -14.57 2.71
N ASP A 278 -10.88 -13.98 3.81
CA ASP A 278 -11.47 -12.77 4.38
C ASP A 278 -11.20 -11.52 3.54
N THR A 279 -10.08 -11.48 2.84
CA THR A 279 -9.69 -10.39 1.94
C THR A 279 -10.63 -10.33 0.74
N ALA A 280 -10.85 -11.48 0.08
CA ALA A 280 -11.76 -11.59 -1.05
C ALA A 280 -13.19 -11.16 -0.68
N LEU A 281 -13.69 -11.63 0.47
CA LEU A 281 -15.01 -11.23 1.00
C LEU A 281 -15.07 -9.72 1.30
N ALA A 282 -14.02 -9.16 1.91
CA ALA A 282 -14.00 -7.75 2.28
C ALA A 282 -13.98 -6.84 1.04
N MET A 283 -13.27 -7.22 -0.02
CA MET A 283 -13.26 -6.49 -1.28
C MET A 283 -14.62 -6.52 -1.97
N ALA A 284 -15.26 -7.70 -2.07
CA ALA A 284 -16.58 -7.82 -2.67
C ALA A 284 -17.61 -6.96 -1.92
N ARG A 285 -17.61 -7.01 -0.59
CA ARG A 285 -18.48 -6.14 0.24
C ARG A 285 -18.18 -4.66 0.03
N PHE A 286 -16.91 -4.29 -0.08
CA PHE A 286 -16.54 -2.91 -0.33
C PHE A 286 -17.07 -2.43 -1.68
N ILE A 287 -16.89 -3.19 -2.75
CA ILE A 287 -17.37 -2.85 -4.10
C ILE A 287 -18.89 -2.72 -4.10
N GLU A 288 -19.61 -3.67 -3.54
CA GLU A 288 -21.07 -3.62 -3.44
C GLU A 288 -21.58 -2.43 -2.61
N ASP A 289 -20.87 -2.06 -1.55
CA ASP A 289 -21.18 -0.86 -0.77
C ASP A 289 -21.11 0.43 -1.60
N GLN A 290 -20.30 0.47 -2.69
CA GLN A 290 -20.17 1.66 -3.54
C GLN A 290 -21.40 1.88 -4.43
N TYR A 291 -22.06 0.83 -4.87
CA TYR A 291 -23.33 0.95 -5.61
C TYR A 291 -24.42 1.60 -4.76
N GLN A 292 -24.46 1.27 -3.47
CA GLN A 292 -25.41 1.86 -2.52
C GLN A 292 -25.05 3.30 -2.12
N ALA A 293 -23.77 3.67 -2.23
CA ALA A 293 -23.26 4.98 -1.82
C ALA A 293 -23.54 6.10 -2.85
N GLY A 294 -23.89 5.77 -4.10
CA GLY A 294 -24.23 6.72 -5.15
C GLY A 294 -23.16 7.82 -5.30
N ARG A 295 -23.55 9.08 -5.10
CA ARG A 295 -22.62 10.22 -5.22
C ARG A 295 -21.47 10.23 -4.22
N GLU A 296 -21.53 9.46 -3.15
CA GLU A 296 -20.45 9.33 -2.14
C GLU A 296 -19.56 8.12 -2.40
N ALA A 297 -19.80 7.39 -3.49
CA ALA A 297 -19.02 6.21 -3.84
C ALA A 297 -17.53 6.48 -3.84
N LYS A 298 -16.77 5.51 -3.32
CA LYS A 298 -15.31 5.53 -3.31
C LYS A 298 -14.81 4.86 -4.58
N HIS A 299 -13.76 5.41 -5.14
CA HIS A 299 -13.18 4.95 -6.40
C HIS A 299 -11.82 4.27 -6.20
N MET A 300 -11.27 4.37 -5.01
CA MET A 300 -10.03 3.75 -4.61
C MET A 300 -10.13 3.31 -3.15
N ALA A 301 -9.51 2.21 -2.80
CA ALA A 301 -9.42 1.76 -1.42
C ALA A 301 -8.10 1.02 -1.15
N GLN A 302 -7.70 1.03 0.12
CA GLN A 302 -6.54 0.32 0.63
C GLN A 302 -7.00 -0.73 1.66
N GLY A 303 -6.38 -1.92 1.65
CA GLY A 303 -6.54 -2.93 2.69
C GLY A 303 -5.50 -2.79 3.81
N ILE A 304 -5.32 -3.84 4.60
CA ILE A 304 -4.40 -3.92 5.73
C ILE A 304 -3.21 -4.80 5.37
N LEU A 305 -1.99 -4.30 5.49
CA LEU A 305 -0.79 -5.12 5.38
C LEU A 305 -0.68 -6.02 6.60
N THR A 306 -0.50 -7.32 6.40
CA THR A 306 -0.20 -8.26 7.47
C THR A 306 0.87 -9.25 7.05
N TYR A 307 1.58 -9.78 8.05
CA TYR A 307 2.71 -10.68 7.86
C TYR A 307 2.47 -11.96 8.66
N PRO A 308 1.90 -13.01 8.03
CA PRO A 308 1.75 -14.30 8.67
C PRO A 308 3.10 -14.83 9.16
N ARG A 309 3.13 -15.41 10.36
CA ARG A 309 4.39 -15.92 10.96
C ARG A 309 5.05 -17.00 10.11
N GLU A 310 4.26 -17.80 9.45
CA GLU A 310 4.71 -18.88 8.58
C GLU A 310 5.51 -18.40 7.37
N TYR A 311 5.36 -17.13 6.98
CA TYR A 311 6.12 -16.50 5.89
C TYR A 311 7.35 -15.73 6.38
N ALA A 312 7.63 -15.77 7.69
CA ALA A 312 8.78 -15.09 8.27
C ALA A 312 10.08 -15.88 8.01
N MET A 313 10.92 -15.42 7.09
CA MET A 313 12.27 -15.95 6.88
C MET A 313 13.21 -15.55 8.02
N ASN A 314 13.02 -14.37 8.58
CA ASN A 314 13.81 -13.85 9.69
C ASN A 314 12.86 -13.31 10.78
N ARG A 315 13.02 -13.84 12.00
CA ARG A 315 12.15 -13.47 13.12
C ARG A 315 12.35 -12.00 13.56
N LEU A 316 13.59 -11.49 13.44
CA LEU A 316 13.89 -10.13 13.87
C LEU A 316 13.25 -9.10 12.94
N THR A 317 13.36 -9.29 11.61
CA THR A 317 12.70 -8.43 10.62
C THR A 317 11.18 -8.55 10.70
N TRP A 318 10.65 -9.75 10.96
CA TRP A 318 9.23 -9.95 11.17
C TRP A 318 8.70 -9.22 12.41
N LEU A 319 9.44 -9.24 13.53
CA LEU A 319 9.11 -8.45 14.71
C LEU A 319 9.19 -6.95 14.43
N ALA A 320 10.19 -6.50 13.68
CA ALA A 320 10.33 -5.10 13.28
C ALA A 320 9.16 -4.63 12.39
N ASP A 321 8.71 -5.47 11.45
CA ASP A 321 7.55 -5.16 10.60
C ASP A 321 6.19 -5.32 11.31
N SER A 322 6.17 -5.85 12.52
CA SER A 322 4.91 -6.03 13.25
C SER A 322 4.17 -4.72 13.58
N ALA A 323 4.84 -3.58 13.50
CA ALA A 323 4.19 -2.27 13.64
C ALA A 323 3.27 -1.91 12.47
N ARG A 324 3.54 -2.42 11.26
CA ARG A 324 2.88 -1.99 10.02
C ARG A 324 1.37 -2.23 9.99
N PRO A 325 0.84 -3.42 10.37
CA PRO A 325 -0.61 -3.60 10.41
C PRO A 325 -1.32 -2.59 11.31
N ALA A 326 -0.68 -2.19 12.40
CA ALA A 326 -1.21 -1.17 13.29
C ALA A 326 -1.14 0.24 12.69
N GLU A 327 -0.11 0.55 11.91
CA GLU A 327 -0.05 1.81 11.14
C GLU A 327 -1.16 1.87 10.10
N ASP A 328 -1.47 0.76 9.42
CA ASP A 328 -2.51 0.71 8.41
C ASP A 328 -3.91 0.93 9.00
N VAL A 329 -4.24 0.24 10.09
CA VAL A 329 -5.52 0.47 10.77
C VAL A 329 -5.55 1.77 11.57
N GLY A 330 -4.41 2.41 11.75
CA GLY A 330 -4.23 3.69 12.42
C GLY A 330 -4.12 4.86 11.43
N ARG A 331 -2.90 5.30 11.20
CA ARG A 331 -2.60 6.52 10.45
C ARG A 331 -3.03 6.45 8.98
N PHE A 332 -2.74 5.35 8.27
CA PHE A 332 -3.11 5.23 6.86
C PHE A 332 -4.61 5.18 6.68
N SER A 333 -5.34 4.40 7.47
CA SER A 333 -6.80 4.35 7.39
C SER A 333 -7.46 5.67 7.79
N ALA A 334 -6.85 6.45 8.69
CA ALA A 334 -7.35 7.77 9.05
C ALA A 334 -7.39 8.72 7.85
N TRP A 335 -6.38 8.68 7.00
CA TRP A 335 -6.31 9.52 5.79
C TRP A 335 -7.09 8.91 4.63
N THR A 336 -6.80 7.66 4.27
CA THR A 336 -7.40 6.98 3.12
C THR A 336 -8.91 6.78 3.34
N GLY A 337 -9.30 6.32 4.53
CA GLY A 337 -10.70 6.14 4.90
C GLY A 337 -11.50 7.45 5.02
N SER A 338 -10.81 8.59 5.24
CA SER A 338 -11.46 9.92 5.23
C SER A 338 -11.67 10.48 3.82
N GLY A 339 -11.25 9.77 2.78
CA GLY A 339 -11.44 10.16 1.39
C GLY A 339 -10.25 10.85 0.73
N THR A 340 -9.13 11.01 1.43
CA THR A 340 -7.93 11.69 0.89
C THR A 340 -6.66 11.01 1.37
N PRO A 341 -6.03 10.13 0.57
CA PRO A 341 -4.86 9.34 0.95
C PRO A 341 -3.57 10.18 0.93
N ARG A 342 -3.51 11.22 1.75
CA ARG A 342 -2.37 12.16 1.80
C ARG A 342 -1.11 11.59 2.41
N ALA A 343 -1.23 10.52 3.18
CA ALA A 343 -0.07 9.81 3.73
C ALA A 343 0.55 8.82 2.71
N GLY A 344 -0.02 8.75 1.50
CA GLY A 344 0.27 7.72 0.52
C GLY A 344 -0.65 6.50 0.67
N VAL A 345 -0.40 5.49 -0.13
CA VAL A 345 -0.94 4.14 -0.04
C VAL A 345 0.20 3.15 -0.25
N HIS A 346 -0.05 1.88 -0.05
CA HIS A 346 0.89 0.81 -0.37
C HIS A 346 0.61 0.25 -1.75
N GLY A 347 1.64 -0.28 -2.41
CA GLY A 347 1.53 -0.90 -3.73
C GLY A 347 0.86 -2.28 -3.72
N GLU A 348 0.50 -2.78 -2.55
CA GLU A 348 -0.23 -4.02 -2.33
C GLU A 348 -1.61 -3.74 -1.72
N LEU A 349 -2.60 -4.55 -2.06
CA LEU A 349 -4.02 -4.33 -1.72
C LEU A 349 -4.54 -2.93 -2.09
N LEU A 350 -4.03 -2.36 -3.15
CA LEU A 350 -4.54 -1.13 -3.72
C LEU A 350 -5.62 -1.45 -4.75
N LEU A 351 -6.86 -1.23 -4.35
CA LEU A 351 -8.04 -1.43 -5.19
C LEU A 351 -8.47 -0.09 -5.79
N VAL A 352 -8.58 -0.01 -7.12
CA VAL A 352 -8.94 1.23 -7.83
C VAL A 352 -9.89 0.93 -8.98
N ARG A 353 -10.87 1.80 -9.25
CA ARG A 353 -11.71 1.72 -10.45
C ARG A 353 -10.87 1.98 -11.69
N ALA A 354 -11.01 1.14 -12.70
CA ALA A 354 -10.25 1.26 -13.94
C ALA A 354 -10.48 2.60 -14.65
N SER A 355 -11.70 3.13 -14.66
CA SER A 355 -12.03 4.45 -15.21
C SER A 355 -11.27 5.59 -14.53
N ILE A 356 -11.04 5.49 -13.23
CA ILE A 356 -10.30 6.50 -12.46
C ILE A 356 -8.79 6.32 -12.65
N GLU A 357 -8.32 5.06 -12.67
CA GLU A 357 -6.93 4.76 -12.98
C GLU A 357 -6.55 5.31 -14.36
N ALA A 358 -7.44 5.18 -15.36
CA ALA A 358 -7.25 5.69 -16.71
C ALA A 358 -7.02 7.21 -16.77
N THR A 359 -7.60 7.96 -15.84
CA THR A 359 -7.40 9.42 -15.80
C THR A 359 -6.10 9.84 -15.13
N ILE A 360 -5.50 8.99 -14.30
CA ILE A 360 -4.27 9.29 -13.55
C ILE A 360 -3.06 8.74 -14.28
N GLY A 361 -3.13 7.47 -14.70
CA GLY A 361 -2.05 6.73 -15.32
C GLY A 361 -0.90 6.42 -14.37
N TRP A 362 0.17 5.84 -14.93
CA TRP A 362 1.39 5.45 -14.19
C TRP A 362 2.67 6.05 -14.76
N ASP A 363 2.58 6.98 -15.71
CA ASP A 363 3.75 7.61 -16.31
C ASP A 363 4.24 8.81 -15.49
N PHE A 364 4.89 8.53 -14.38
CA PHE A 364 5.30 9.52 -13.38
C PHE A 364 6.75 10.00 -13.53
N GLY A 365 7.47 9.49 -14.52
CA GLY A 365 8.87 9.85 -14.78
C GLY A 365 9.89 8.97 -14.06
N PRO A 366 11.20 9.18 -14.32
CA PRO A 366 12.27 8.23 -13.98
C PRO A 366 12.59 8.15 -12.48
N ARG A 367 12.10 9.10 -11.67
CA ARG A 367 12.32 9.14 -10.22
C ARG A 367 11.19 8.53 -9.40
N SER A 368 10.15 8.00 -10.05
CA SER A 368 9.02 7.36 -9.38
C SER A 368 9.37 5.93 -8.97
N ILE A 369 9.92 5.77 -7.78
CA ILE A 369 10.25 4.47 -7.15
C ILE A 369 9.14 4.04 -6.18
N VAL A 370 8.36 5.00 -5.69
CA VAL A 370 7.17 4.80 -4.84
C VAL A 370 5.96 5.31 -5.62
N GLU A 371 5.68 4.63 -6.71
CA GLU A 371 4.64 4.97 -7.68
C GLU A 371 3.24 4.97 -7.07
N ASP A 372 3.01 4.07 -6.13
CA ASP A 372 1.79 3.94 -5.34
C ASP A 372 1.50 5.19 -4.50
N ALA A 373 2.51 5.69 -3.79
CA ALA A 373 2.39 6.94 -3.04
C ALA A 373 2.16 8.13 -3.99
N GLN A 374 2.83 8.16 -5.14
CA GLN A 374 2.63 9.23 -6.14
C GLN A 374 1.22 9.19 -6.72
N PHE A 375 0.71 8.01 -7.08
CA PHE A 375 -0.66 7.80 -7.51
C PHE A 375 -1.65 8.33 -6.47
N ALA A 376 -1.48 7.97 -5.20
CA ALA A 376 -2.33 8.40 -4.10
C ALA A 376 -2.35 9.93 -3.92
N LEU A 377 -1.21 10.60 -4.06
CA LEU A 377 -1.13 12.06 -3.94
C LEU A 377 -1.84 12.76 -5.09
N ILE A 378 -1.72 12.25 -6.33
CA ILE A 378 -2.46 12.75 -7.50
C ILE A 378 -3.95 12.48 -7.33
N PHE A 379 -4.32 11.27 -6.91
CA PHE A 379 -5.71 10.93 -6.59
C PHE A 379 -6.30 11.88 -5.54
N SER A 380 -5.58 12.15 -4.45
CA SER A 380 -6.01 13.07 -3.39
C SER A 380 -6.31 14.48 -3.90
N ALA A 381 -5.60 14.90 -4.95
CA ALA A 381 -5.79 16.22 -5.56
C ALA A 381 -7.03 16.26 -6.46
N ARG A 382 -7.22 15.21 -7.28
CA ARG A 382 -8.28 15.16 -8.31
C ARG A 382 -9.60 14.65 -7.76
N TYR A 383 -9.57 13.65 -6.88
CA TYR A 383 -10.74 12.89 -6.39
C TYR A 383 -10.90 13.00 -4.87
N LYS A 384 -10.86 14.23 -4.37
CA LYS A 384 -11.03 14.52 -2.93
C LYS A 384 -12.33 13.92 -2.40
N GLY A 385 -12.24 13.19 -1.29
CA GLY A 385 -13.40 12.55 -0.66
C GLY A 385 -13.72 11.16 -1.23
N ARG A 386 -12.99 10.67 -2.26
CA ARG A 386 -13.32 9.46 -3.01
C ARG A 386 -12.45 8.25 -2.69
N SER A 387 -11.48 8.35 -1.79
CA SER A 387 -10.80 7.16 -1.30
C SER A 387 -11.55 6.51 -0.15
N GLY A 388 -11.36 5.22 0.01
CA GLY A 388 -11.93 4.39 1.05
C GLY A 388 -10.87 3.49 1.68
N TRP A 389 -11.32 2.70 2.63
CA TRP A 389 -10.53 1.69 3.30
C TRP A 389 -11.43 0.46 3.51
N PHE A 390 -10.90 -0.74 3.32
CA PHE A 390 -11.64 -1.97 3.53
C PHE A 390 -10.89 -2.92 4.48
N GLY A 391 -11.63 -3.80 5.13
CA GLY A 391 -11.10 -4.72 6.15
C GLY A 391 -10.45 -5.98 5.57
N GLY A 392 -9.94 -5.95 4.35
CA GLY A 392 -9.16 -7.04 3.76
C GLY A 392 -7.73 -6.99 4.22
N ARG A 393 -7.12 -8.15 4.46
CA ARG A 393 -5.74 -8.29 4.91
C ARG A 393 -4.87 -8.87 3.80
N SER A 394 -3.66 -8.34 3.60
CA SER A 394 -2.65 -8.96 2.78
C SER A 394 -1.96 -10.10 3.53
N TYR A 395 -1.36 -11.02 2.80
CA TYR A 395 -0.57 -12.12 3.33
C TYR A 395 0.83 -12.01 2.74
N GLY A 396 1.58 -11.01 3.24
CA GLY A 396 2.91 -10.65 2.78
C GLY A 396 4.02 -11.28 3.60
N ALA A 397 5.27 -11.05 3.20
CA ALA A 397 6.46 -11.49 3.90
C ALA A 397 7.37 -10.32 4.28
N SER A 398 7.96 -10.39 5.47
CA SER A 398 8.99 -9.44 5.90
C SER A 398 10.31 -9.71 5.16
N PRO A 399 11.20 -8.71 5.01
CA PRO A 399 12.51 -8.89 4.40
C PRO A 399 13.31 -10.04 5.05
N PRO A 400 14.06 -10.84 4.25
CA PRO A 400 14.74 -12.04 4.73
C PRO A 400 15.96 -11.74 5.61
N SER A 401 16.51 -10.53 5.52
CA SER A 401 17.68 -10.13 6.31
C SER A 401 17.58 -8.69 6.82
N LEU A 402 18.34 -8.34 7.86
CA LEU A 402 18.44 -6.96 8.36
C LEU A 402 18.97 -6.00 7.30
N ARG A 403 19.89 -6.48 6.46
CA ARG A 403 20.44 -5.69 5.35
C ARG A 403 19.36 -5.34 4.33
N ASP A 404 18.50 -6.29 3.99
CA ASP A 404 17.41 -6.08 3.05
C ASP A 404 16.31 -5.21 3.65
N PHE A 405 16.06 -5.36 4.94
CA PHE A 405 15.18 -4.47 5.69
C PHE A 405 15.63 -3.01 5.58
N VAL A 406 16.90 -2.72 5.89
CA VAL A 406 17.46 -1.35 5.79
C VAL A 406 17.45 -0.84 4.35
N ARG A 407 17.79 -1.69 3.36
CA ARG A 407 17.75 -1.33 1.93
C ARG A 407 16.34 -0.98 1.46
N GLN A 408 15.33 -1.70 1.93
CA GLN A 408 13.95 -1.41 1.61
C GLN A 408 13.55 -0.02 2.13
N ARG A 409 13.91 0.32 3.39
CA ARG A 409 13.65 1.64 3.99
C ARG A 409 14.41 2.75 3.28
N GLU A 410 15.64 2.50 2.92
CA GLU A 410 16.47 3.43 2.12
C GLU A 410 15.78 3.76 0.79
N ARG A 411 15.30 2.73 0.08
CA ARG A 411 14.57 2.90 -1.18
C ARG A 411 13.30 3.73 -1.02
N TRP A 412 12.49 3.41 0.00
CA TRP A 412 11.26 4.16 0.26
C TRP A 412 11.53 5.61 0.62
N SER A 413 12.47 5.85 1.51
CA SER A 413 12.82 7.21 1.93
C SER A 413 13.33 8.06 0.76
N TRP A 414 14.15 7.48 -0.12
CA TRP A 414 14.62 8.14 -1.33
C TRP A 414 13.46 8.51 -2.26
N GLY A 415 12.56 7.58 -2.51
CA GLY A 415 11.38 7.80 -3.36
C GLY A 415 10.44 8.85 -2.78
N LEU A 416 10.15 8.77 -1.48
CA LEU A 416 9.31 9.74 -0.78
C LEU A 416 9.95 11.14 -0.76
N ALA A 417 11.29 11.23 -0.60
CA ALA A 417 12.02 12.49 -0.74
C ALA A 417 11.84 13.10 -2.15
N ALA A 418 11.91 12.26 -3.19
CA ALA A 418 11.65 12.73 -4.56
C ALA A 418 10.25 13.31 -4.71
N LEU A 419 9.22 12.74 -4.06
CA LEU A 419 7.86 13.28 -4.09
C LEU A 419 7.71 14.59 -3.30
N ILE A 420 8.39 14.72 -2.15
CA ILE A 420 8.37 15.95 -1.34
C ILE A 420 8.87 17.14 -2.16
N PHE A 421 9.90 16.95 -2.97
CA PHE A 421 10.48 17.99 -3.81
C PHE A 421 9.85 18.09 -5.20
N ASN A 422 8.89 17.23 -5.54
CA ASN A 422 8.18 17.28 -6.81
C ASN A 422 7.17 18.44 -6.83
N ARG A 423 7.50 19.52 -7.55
CA ARG A 423 6.66 20.73 -7.62
C ARG A 423 5.34 20.53 -8.38
N SER A 424 5.17 19.44 -9.13
CA SER A 424 3.89 19.14 -9.80
C SER A 424 2.81 18.68 -8.81
N LEU A 425 3.20 18.25 -7.61
CA LEU A 425 2.27 17.82 -6.56
C LEU A 425 1.84 19.00 -5.67
N GLN A 426 0.62 18.93 -5.15
CA GLN A 426 0.09 19.96 -4.25
C GLN A 426 0.97 20.15 -3.01
N LEU A 427 1.28 21.40 -2.65
CA LEU A 427 2.15 21.74 -1.53
C LEU A 427 1.67 21.10 -0.21
N ARG A 428 0.37 21.13 0.07
CA ARG A 428 -0.20 20.51 1.28
C ARG A 428 0.14 19.02 1.40
N ASN A 429 0.03 18.27 0.29
CA ASN A 429 0.35 16.84 0.26
C ASN A 429 1.86 16.63 0.47
N ARG A 430 2.69 17.47 -0.16
CA ARG A 430 4.15 17.46 0.00
C ARG A 430 4.59 17.73 1.44
N LEU A 431 3.98 18.70 2.10
CA LEU A 431 4.30 19.05 3.50
C LEU A 431 3.93 17.90 4.45
N LEU A 432 2.75 17.26 4.27
CA LEU A 432 2.37 16.13 5.09
C LEU A 432 3.29 14.91 4.87
N LEU A 433 3.66 14.65 3.62
CA LEU A 433 4.61 13.62 3.28
C LEU A 433 5.99 13.93 3.89
N GLY A 434 6.44 15.19 3.79
CA GLY A 434 7.67 15.68 4.41
C GLY A 434 7.69 15.45 5.91
N TYR A 435 6.60 15.77 6.58
CA TYR A 435 6.42 15.48 8.00
C TYR A 435 6.61 13.98 8.30
N SER A 436 5.99 13.10 7.49
CA SER A 436 6.08 11.65 7.68
C SER A 436 7.50 11.12 7.45
N VAL A 437 8.19 11.60 6.43
CA VAL A 437 9.57 11.20 6.12
C VAL A 437 10.55 11.71 7.18
N MET A 438 10.37 12.95 7.63
CA MET A 438 11.20 13.50 8.72
C MET A 438 11.10 12.68 9.99
N SER A 439 9.95 12.08 10.29
CA SER A 439 9.82 11.17 11.43
C SER A 439 10.76 9.96 11.35
N TRP A 440 11.06 9.49 10.14
CA TRP A 440 12.07 8.43 9.94
C TRP A 440 13.50 8.95 10.01
N VAL A 441 13.77 10.14 9.47
CA VAL A 441 15.11 10.76 9.50
C VAL A 441 15.56 11.05 10.92
N VAL A 442 14.64 11.52 11.77
CA VAL A 442 14.94 11.81 13.18
C VAL A 442 14.94 10.57 14.09
N GLY A 443 14.46 9.42 13.58
CA GLY A 443 14.39 8.19 14.36
C GLY A 443 15.71 7.80 15.06
N PRO A 444 16.87 7.77 14.38
CA PRO A 444 18.17 7.52 15.02
C PRO A 444 18.52 8.51 16.13
N ILE A 445 18.23 9.79 15.92
CA ILE A 445 18.50 10.85 16.91
C ILE A 445 17.62 10.63 18.15
N GLN A 446 16.35 10.29 17.97
CA GLN A 446 15.46 9.98 19.10
C GLN A 446 15.97 8.77 19.90
N ASN A 447 16.47 7.72 19.24
CA ASN A 447 17.01 6.54 19.91
C ASN A 447 18.35 6.82 20.62
N VAL A 448 19.21 7.65 20.03
CA VAL A 448 20.43 8.13 20.71
C VAL A 448 20.04 8.92 21.96
N GLY A 449 19.00 9.75 21.88
CA GLY A 449 18.45 10.46 23.03
C GLY A 449 18.02 9.52 24.16
N VAL A 450 17.38 8.38 23.85
CA VAL A 450 17.04 7.35 24.86
C VAL A 450 18.31 6.76 25.50
N VAL A 451 19.33 6.42 24.69
CA VAL A 451 20.61 5.92 25.21
C VAL A 451 21.31 6.96 26.09
N MET A 452 21.32 8.22 25.66
CA MET A 452 21.87 9.33 26.49
C MET A 452 21.09 9.52 27.79
N LEU A 453 19.75 9.39 27.73
CA LEU A 453 18.93 9.42 28.94
C LEU A 453 19.38 8.32 29.92
N VAL A 454 19.50 7.09 29.48
CA VAL A 454 19.98 5.98 30.32
C VAL A 454 21.38 6.25 30.85
N ALA A 455 22.31 6.78 30.05
CA ALA A 455 23.65 7.13 30.49
C ALA A 455 23.65 8.22 31.56
N VAL A 456 22.79 9.23 31.40
CA VAL A 456 22.61 10.30 32.41
C VAL A 456 22.01 9.75 33.69
N LEU A 457 21.05 8.82 33.60
CA LEU A 457 20.46 8.14 34.76
C LEU A 457 21.50 7.39 35.60
N LEU A 458 22.50 6.83 34.91
CA LEU A 458 23.56 6.06 35.54
C LEU A 458 24.71 6.95 36.08
N ALA A 459 24.89 8.14 35.53
CA ALA A 459 26.07 8.97 35.77
C ALA A 459 25.85 10.18 36.71
N ASP A 460 24.69 10.86 36.68
CA ASP A 460 24.47 12.05 37.50
C ASP A 460 23.00 12.46 37.59
N HIS A 461 22.62 13.11 38.71
CA HIS A 461 21.26 13.51 39.04
C HIS A 461 21.00 15.02 38.84
N SER A 462 21.77 15.69 37.99
CA SER A 462 21.57 17.12 37.76
C SER A 462 20.27 17.35 36.94
N THR A 463 19.31 18.00 37.54
CA THR A 463 18.00 18.31 36.98
C THR A 463 17.99 19.66 36.28
N ALA A 464 17.96 19.68 34.97
CA ALA A 464 17.52 20.86 34.23
C ALA A 464 16.00 20.78 33.98
N PRO A 465 15.24 21.87 34.17
CA PRO A 465 13.81 21.85 33.97
C PRO A 465 13.50 21.61 32.47
N VAL A 466 13.08 20.40 32.15
CA VAL A 466 12.39 20.13 30.88
C VAL A 466 11.02 20.80 31.03
N THR A 467 10.57 21.52 29.99
CA THR A 467 9.27 22.18 30.05
C THR A 467 8.18 21.13 30.32
N ILE A 468 7.30 21.42 31.27
CA ILE A 468 6.22 20.52 31.74
C ILE A 468 5.38 19.91 30.62
N PHE A 469 5.38 20.52 29.41
CA PHE A 469 4.65 20.04 28.23
C PHE A 469 5.43 19.00 27.42
N VAL A 470 6.77 18.97 27.50
CA VAL A 470 7.59 18.07 26.64
C VAL A 470 7.50 16.64 27.11
N VAL A 471 7.61 16.42 28.41
CA VAL A 471 7.56 15.08 29.01
C VAL A 471 6.27 14.34 28.68
N PRO A 472 5.06 14.91 28.87
CA PRO A 472 3.82 14.23 28.50
C PRO A 472 3.71 13.92 27.01
N LEU A 473 4.18 14.81 26.14
CA LEU A 473 4.11 14.59 24.68
C LEU A 473 5.09 13.50 24.21
N TRP A 474 6.30 13.50 24.76
CA TRP A 474 7.29 12.47 24.48
C TRP A 474 6.82 11.10 25.01
N SER A 475 6.33 11.05 26.24
CA SER A 475 5.76 9.83 26.84
C SER A 475 4.59 9.29 26.01
N LEU A 476 3.74 10.16 25.48
CA LEU A 476 2.65 9.75 24.59
C LEU A 476 3.18 9.12 23.29
N ASN A 477 4.23 9.69 22.70
CA ASN A 477 4.83 9.15 21.49
C ASN A 477 5.45 7.77 21.75
N MET A 478 6.21 7.60 22.83
CA MET A 478 6.82 6.32 23.19
C MET A 478 5.77 5.26 23.53
N ALA A 479 4.77 5.59 24.31
CA ALA A 479 3.68 4.71 24.64
C ALA A 479 2.90 4.28 23.37
N TYR A 480 2.70 5.19 22.42
CA TYR A 480 2.07 4.89 21.16
C TYR A 480 2.89 3.90 20.32
N VAL A 481 4.22 4.05 20.27
CA VAL A 481 5.10 3.11 19.55
C VAL A 481 4.97 1.70 20.15
N ILE A 482 5.05 1.57 21.48
CA ILE A 482 4.87 0.30 22.18
C ILE A 482 3.50 -0.32 21.85
N TRP A 483 2.46 0.48 21.92
CA TRP A 483 1.09 0.07 21.63
C TRP A 483 0.90 -0.34 20.17
N MET A 484 1.50 0.36 19.22
CA MET A 484 1.47 0.07 17.79
C MET A 484 2.07 -1.32 17.51
N TYR A 485 3.21 -1.65 18.09
CA TYR A 485 3.79 -2.99 17.99
C TYR A 485 2.91 -4.06 18.64
N TRP A 486 2.32 -3.76 19.79
CA TRP A 486 1.40 -4.66 20.47
C TRP A 486 0.18 -5.00 19.60
N GLU A 487 -0.47 -3.99 19.04
CA GLU A 487 -1.64 -4.18 18.19
C GLU A 487 -1.28 -4.85 16.85
N GLY A 488 -0.15 -4.51 16.26
CA GLY A 488 0.30 -5.13 15.02
C GLY A 488 0.61 -6.62 15.19
N LEU A 489 1.24 -7.03 16.29
CA LEU A 489 1.40 -8.46 16.63
C LEU A 489 0.05 -9.18 16.76
N ARG A 490 -0.96 -8.52 17.32
CA ARG A 490 -2.31 -9.09 17.43
C ARG A 490 -2.97 -9.26 16.05
N LEU A 491 -2.80 -8.28 15.15
CA LEU A 491 -3.33 -8.35 13.79
C LEU A 491 -2.64 -9.44 12.97
N ASN A 492 -1.29 -9.55 13.07
CA ASN A 492 -0.53 -10.62 12.43
C ASN A 492 -0.90 -12.01 12.96
N ALA A 493 -1.14 -12.15 14.27
CA ALA A 493 -1.61 -13.40 14.84
C ALA A 493 -2.99 -13.82 14.30
N GLY A 494 -3.81 -12.87 13.91
CA GLY A 494 -5.13 -13.10 13.33
C GLY A 494 -5.14 -13.70 11.93
N VAL A 495 -4.00 -13.65 11.19
CA VAL A 495 -3.83 -14.24 9.85
C VAL A 495 -2.93 -15.47 9.86
N SER A 496 -2.16 -15.69 10.91
CA SER A 496 -1.25 -16.82 11.03
C SER A 496 -2.02 -18.13 11.23
N ALA A 497 -1.62 -19.18 10.51
CA ALA A 497 -2.27 -20.50 10.58
C ALA A 497 -2.26 -21.07 12.01
N ARG A 498 -1.22 -20.81 12.78
CA ARG A 498 -1.11 -21.22 14.19
C ARG A 498 -1.85 -20.30 15.18
N GLY A 499 -2.47 -19.22 14.70
CA GLY A 499 -3.50 -18.40 15.35
C GLY A 499 -3.14 -17.69 16.67
N ARG A 500 -2.05 -18.03 17.34
CA ARG A 500 -1.73 -17.49 18.67
C ARG A 500 -0.38 -16.79 18.70
N ARG A 501 -0.38 -15.57 19.26
CA ARG A 501 0.84 -14.87 19.64
C ARG A 501 1.56 -15.66 20.73
N LYS A 502 2.87 -15.84 20.60
CA LYS A 502 3.68 -16.41 21.69
C LYS A 502 3.78 -15.39 22.82
N TRP A 503 3.77 -15.85 24.06
CA TRP A 503 3.77 -14.99 25.24
C TRP A 503 4.99 -14.07 25.34
N TRP A 504 6.13 -14.48 24.83
CA TRP A 504 7.38 -13.74 24.85
C TRP A 504 7.50 -12.66 23.77
N GLU A 505 6.74 -12.73 22.66
CA GLU A 505 6.84 -11.82 21.52
C GLU A 505 6.61 -10.35 21.88
N PRO A 506 5.62 -10.00 22.70
CA PRO A 506 5.43 -8.60 23.12
C PRO A 506 6.60 -8.07 23.92
N TRP A 507 7.19 -8.89 24.79
CA TRP A 507 8.34 -8.51 25.59
C TRP A 507 9.59 -8.33 24.73
N ALA A 508 9.83 -9.27 23.81
CA ALA A 508 10.92 -9.16 22.84
C ALA A 508 10.81 -7.87 22.01
N VAL A 509 9.61 -7.55 21.53
CA VAL A 509 9.39 -6.31 20.77
C VAL A 509 9.68 -5.09 21.64
N ILE A 510 9.15 -5.00 22.85
CA ILE A 510 9.39 -3.85 23.74
C ILE A 510 10.88 -3.62 23.97
N LEU A 511 11.63 -4.69 24.24
CA LEU A 511 13.08 -4.63 24.42
C LEU A 511 13.83 -4.24 23.15
N LEU A 512 13.32 -4.61 21.98
CA LEU A 512 13.96 -4.38 20.67
C LEU A 512 13.51 -3.10 19.98
N ILE A 513 12.50 -2.38 20.49
CA ILE A 513 12.03 -1.10 19.90
C ILE A 513 13.18 -0.11 19.62
N PRO A 514 14.16 0.11 20.52
CA PRO A 514 15.27 0.99 20.21
C PRO A 514 16.08 0.53 18.99
N ILE A 515 16.32 -0.79 18.87
CA ILE A 515 17.04 -1.37 17.75
C ILE A 515 16.23 -1.23 16.45
N PHE A 516 14.93 -1.49 16.50
CA PHE A 516 14.04 -1.33 15.35
C PHE A 516 13.98 0.13 14.89
N GLY A 517 13.88 1.06 15.83
CA GLY A 517 13.91 2.49 15.52
C GLY A 517 15.23 2.92 14.88
N LEU A 518 16.39 2.41 15.36
CA LEU A 518 17.68 2.65 14.74
C LEU A 518 17.74 2.10 13.31
N MET A 519 17.25 0.89 13.07
CA MET A 519 17.22 0.28 11.74
C MET A 519 16.32 1.06 10.77
N GLU A 520 15.13 1.42 11.19
CA GLU A 520 14.17 2.23 10.41
C GLU A 520 14.76 3.61 10.10
N GLY A 521 15.21 4.32 11.12
CA GLY A 521 15.77 5.67 11.00
C GLY A 521 17.07 5.69 10.19
N PHE A 522 17.95 4.70 10.35
CA PHE A 522 19.19 4.59 9.58
C PHE A 522 18.89 4.39 8.09
N GLY A 523 17.96 3.47 7.75
CA GLY A 523 17.51 3.28 6.38
C GLY A 523 16.89 4.55 5.80
N GLY A 524 16.00 5.21 6.56
CA GLY A 524 15.38 6.48 6.20
C GLY A 524 16.40 7.59 5.93
N MET A 525 17.36 7.76 6.85
CA MET A 525 18.41 8.78 6.73
C MET A 525 19.31 8.53 5.53
N ARG A 526 19.74 7.28 5.29
CA ARG A 526 20.54 6.93 4.11
C ARG A 526 19.83 7.26 2.81
N GLY A 527 18.55 6.93 2.69
CA GLY A 527 17.75 7.23 1.50
C GLY A 527 17.64 8.73 1.27
N PHE A 528 17.33 9.50 2.30
CA PHE A 528 17.27 10.95 2.21
C PHE A 528 18.62 11.58 1.82
N MET A 529 19.74 11.15 2.43
CA MET A 529 21.08 11.64 2.09
C MET A 529 21.47 11.31 0.65
N LYS A 530 21.17 10.09 0.16
CA LYS A 530 21.40 9.74 -1.25
C LYS A 530 20.62 10.64 -2.19
N PHE A 531 19.35 10.92 -1.85
CA PHE A 531 18.55 11.84 -2.62
C PHE A 531 19.15 13.27 -2.63
N ALA A 532 19.53 13.79 -1.46
CA ALA A 532 20.14 15.11 -1.34
C ALA A 532 21.46 15.23 -2.12
N ARG A 533 22.25 14.16 -2.15
CA ARG A 533 23.51 14.08 -2.93
C ARG A 533 23.26 13.78 -4.42
N ARG A 534 22.02 13.69 -4.88
CA ARG A 534 21.63 13.37 -6.26
C ARG A 534 22.17 12.02 -6.76
N VAL A 535 22.40 11.10 -5.84
CA VAL A 535 22.80 9.72 -6.19
C VAL A 535 21.55 8.98 -6.63
N ASP A 536 21.57 8.42 -7.84
CA ASP A 536 20.47 7.58 -8.33
C ASP A 536 20.34 6.34 -7.47
N ASN A 537 19.12 6.06 -7.04
CA ASN A 537 18.85 4.83 -6.31
C ASN A 537 18.66 3.69 -7.31
N ARG A 538 19.55 2.70 -7.25
CA ARG A 538 19.39 1.47 -8.03
C ARG A 538 18.28 0.64 -7.36
N PHE A 539 17.32 0.23 -8.16
CA PHE A 539 16.28 -0.69 -7.68
C PHE A 539 16.92 -2.03 -7.30
N THR A 540 17.00 -2.30 -6.00
CA THR A 540 17.52 -3.58 -5.50
C THR A 540 16.35 -4.48 -5.18
N VAL A 541 16.30 -5.63 -5.84
CA VAL A 541 15.31 -6.68 -5.58
C VAL A 541 15.68 -7.41 -4.31
N ILE A 542 14.69 -7.71 -3.49
CA ILE A 542 14.82 -8.46 -2.24
C ILE A 542 14.35 -9.90 -2.53
N PRO A 543 15.14 -10.93 -2.21
CA PRO A 543 14.71 -12.33 -2.33
C PRO A 543 13.44 -12.59 -1.52
N LYS A 544 12.58 -13.47 -2.02
CA LYS A 544 11.26 -13.73 -1.44
C LYS A 544 11.17 -15.17 -0.92
N PRO A 545 10.45 -15.40 0.21
CA PRO A 545 10.29 -16.74 0.75
C PRO A 545 9.39 -17.60 -0.16
N SER A 546 9.73 -18.88 -0.24
CA SER A 546 8.90 -19.92 -0.85
C SER A 546 7.61 -20.20 -0.07
#